data_45902ffdc5673517b29a9a3d890c41d1
#
_entry.id   45902ffdc5673517b29a9a3d890c41d1
#
_cell.length_a   1.000
_cell.length_b   1.000
_cell.length_c   1.000
_cell.angle_alpha   90.00
_cell.angle_beta   90.00
_cell.angle_gamma   90.00
#
_symmetry.space_group_name_H-M   'P 1'
#
loop_
_entity.id
_entity.type
_entity.pdbx_description
1 polymer ?
#
loop_
_entity_poly.entity_id
_entity_poly.type
_entity_poly.pdbx_seq_one_letter_code
_entity_poly.pdbx_strand_id
1 'polypeptide(L)'
;IRFHARYFGDPFSWFLSKSKENPGEYLFYIETEDFAIASLSPELFFEKTNGTLRSKPMKGTVLYRKEHEQEDKAFLAQDKKNQSENLMIVDMIRNDMAKVAQTGSVEVPALFQIETYPTVIQMTSTVTALSTKTNAEILKALFPCASITGAPKIRSMEIIKSLEDAPRGIYTGTIGHIKPNGDSLFNVAIRTAIFEKKNKLIEYGAGGGIVWPSVSS
;
A
#
# COMPACT_ATOMS: atom_id res chain seq x y z
N ILE A 1 1.97 15.46 -0.85
CA ILE A 1 1.40 16.47 -1.76
C ILE A 1 0.03 16.03 -2.21
N ARG A 2 -0.91 16.98 -2.35
CA ARG A 2 -2.21 16.75 -2.95
C ARG A 2 -2.34 17.54 -4.24
N PHE A 3 -2.88 16.86 -5.24
CA PHE A 3 -3.21 17.47 -6.53
C PHE A 3 -4.71 17.57 -6.64
N HIS A 4 -5.18 18.71 -7.11
CA HIS A 4 -6.58 18.95 -7.43
C HIS A 4 -6.67 19.42 -8.88
N ALA A 5 -7.62 18.86 -9.62
CA ALA A 5 -7.89 19.26 -11.01
C ALA A 5 -9.37 19.12 -11.32
N ARG A 6 -9.82 19.72 -12.42
CA ARG A 6 -11.12 19.39 -13.02
C ARG A 6 -10.98 18.15 -13.88
N TYR A 7 -11.97 17.29 -13.85
CA TYR A 7 -12.02 16.14 -14.75
C TYR A 7 -13.20 16.23 -15.70
N PHE A 8 -13.05 15.54 -16.83
CA PHE A 8 -14.07 15.40 -17.87
C PHE A 8 -14.26 13.89 -18.15
N GLY A 9 -15.48 13.54 -18.56
CA GLY A 9 -15.80 12.15 -18.86
C GLY A 9 -16.27 11.36 -17.63
N ASP A 10 -16.20 10.06 -17.77
CA ASP A 10 -16.70 9.09 -16.79
C ASP A 10 -15.56 8.51 -15.95
N PRO A 11 -15.65 8.57 -14.60
CA PRO A 11 -14.62 8.03 -13.70
C PRO A 11 -14.38 6.52 -13.87
N PHE A 12 -15.42 5.73 -14.17
CA PHE A 12 -15.25 4.29 -14.36
C PHE A 12 -14.48 3.97 -15.63
N SER A 13 -14.78 4.66 -16.73
CA SER A 13 -14.03 4.55 -17.99
C SER A 13 -12.56 4.93 -17.80
N TRP A 14 -12.28 5.98 -17.02
CA TRP A 14 -10.93 6.36 -16.65
C TRP A 14 -10.23 5.25 -15.86
N PHE A 15 -10.90 4.69 -14.84
CA PHE A 15 -10.37 3.58 -14.06
C PHE A 15 -10.03 2.37 -14.92
N LEU A 16 -10.93 1.97 -15.83
CA LEU A 16 -10.70 0.84 -16.75
C LEU A 16 -9.53 1.08 -17.69
N SER A 17 -9.39 2.30 -18.22
CA SER A 17 -8.24 2.65 -19.05
C SER A 17 -6.93 2.53 -18.28
N LYS A 18 -6.87 3.13 -17.09
CA LYS A 18 -5.66 3.15 -16.27
C LYS A 18 -5.31 1.78 -15.68
N SER A 19 -6.29 0.95 -15.39
CA SER A 19 -6.05 -0.43 -14.93
C SER A 19 -5.42 -1.32 -16.02
N LYS A 20 -5.72 -1.07 -17.29
CA LYS A 20 -5.06 -1.76 -18.42
C LYS A 20 -3.61 -1.32 -18.59
N GLU A 21 -3.34 -0.03 -18.41
CA GLU A 21 -1.97 0.51 -18.48
C GLU A 21 -1.11 0.06 -17.28
N ASN A 22 -1.74 -0.10 -16.12
CA ASN A 22 -1.08 -0.46 -14.86
C ASN A 22 -1.82 -1.64 -14.20
N PRO A 23 -1.71 -2.84 -14.75
CA PRO A 23 -2.35 -4.03 -14.19
C PRO A 23 -1.79 -4.29 -12.79
N GLY A 24 -2.68 -4.57 -11.85
CA GLY A 24 -2.35 -4.84 -10.46
C GLY A 24 -3.36 -5.78 -9.82
N GLU A 25 -3.01 -6.32 -8.66
CA GLU A 25 -3.84 -7.29 -7.93
C GLU A 25 -4.83 -6.63 -6.95
N TYR A 26 -4.56 -5.37 -6.55
CA TYR A 26 -5.31 -4.70 -5.45
C TYR A 26 -6.04 -3.46 -5.95
N LEU A 27 -6.71 -3.59 -7.11
CA LEU A 27 -7.45 -2.52 -7.73
C LEU A 27 -8.88 -2.47 -7.21
N PHE A 28 -9.38 -1.28 -6.86
CA PHE A 28 -10.74 -1.08 -6.40
C PHE A 28 -11.39 0.12 -7.08
N TYR A 29 -12.65 -0.03 -7.44
CA TYR A 29 -13.50 1.06 -7.85
C TYR A 29 -14.76 1.07 -6.99
N ILE A 30 -15.07 2.22 -6.42
CA ILE A 30 -16.26 2.43 -5.60
C ILE A 30 -16.94 3.69 -6.10
N GLU A 31 -18.24 3.62 -6.31
CA GLU A 31 -19.02 4.74 -6.80
C GLU A 31 -20.30 4.93 -6.00
N THR A 32 -20.60 6.19 -5.68
CA THR A 32 -21.83 6.65 -5.04
C THR A 32 -22.46 7.75 -5.90
N GLU A 33 -23.56 8.34 -5.44
CA GLU A 33 -24.16 9.50 -6.10
C GLU A 33 -23.22 10.71 -6.10
N ASP A 34 -22.48 10.93 -5.02
CA ASP A 34 -21.69 12.13 -4.79
C ASP A 34 -20.25 12.03 -5.27
N PHE A 35 -19.65 10.81 -5.19
CA PHE A 35 -18.24 10.62 -5.49
C PHE A 35 -17.96 9.26 -6.12
N ALA A 36 -16.77 9.14 -6.74
CA ALA A 36 -16.17 7.87 -7.11
C ALA A 36 -14.72 7.80 -6.61
N ILE A 37 -14.29 6.60 -6.25
CA ILE A 37 -12.91 6.31 -5.82
C ILE A 37 -12.35 5.27 -6.78
N ALA A 38 -11.24 5.59 -7.42
CA ALA A 38 -10.50 4.70 -8.29
C ALA A 38 -9.11 4.46 -7.71
N SER A 39 -8.91 3.29 -7.12
CA SER A 39 -7.64 2.89 -6.51
C SER A 39 -6.91 1.90 -7.42
N LEU A 40 -5.72 2.30 -7.88
CA LEU A 40 -4.79 1.49 -8.67
C LEU A 40 -3.60 1.04 -7.80
N SER A 41 -3.88 0.68 -6.55
CA SER A 41 -2.83 0.38 -5.58
C SER A 41 -2.04 -0.88 -5.95
N PRO A 42 -0.72 -0.83 -5.90
CA PRO A 42 0.13 -2.00 -6.06
C PRO A 42 0.34 -2.76 -4.75
N GLU A 43 -0.06 -2.20 -3.61
CA GLU A 43 0.38 -2.68 -2.29
C GLU A 43 -0.76 -3.32 -1.50
N LEU A 44 -0.53 -4.56 -1.06
CA LEU A 44 -1.40 -5.27 -0.13
C LEU A 44 -1.17 -4.77 1.29
N PHE A 45 -2.22 -4.18 1.90
CA PHE A 45 -2.20 -3.89 3.33
C PHE A 45 -2.29 -5.19 4.12
N PHE A 46 -3.39 -5.92 3.96
CA PHE A 46 -3.49 -7.31 4.39
C PHE A 46 -4.61 -8.03 3.65
N GLU A 47 -4.50 -9.34 3.59
CA GLU A 47 -5.60 -10.24 3.30
C GLU A 47 -5.77 -11.25 4.44
N LYS A 48 -6.99 -11.74 4.60
CA LYS A 48 -7.34 -12.85 5.48
C LYS A 48 -8.04 -13.92 4.66
N THR A 49 -7.48 -15.12 4.65
CA THR A 49 -8.05 -16.26 3.94
C THR A 49 -7.98 -17.49 4.84
N ASN A 50 -9.14 -18.08 5.16
CA ASN A 50 -9.24 -19.24 6.04
C ASN A 50 -8.47 -19.08 7.37
N GLY A 51 -8.51 -17.88 7.97
CA GLY A 51 -7.82 -17.58 9.22
C GLY A 51 -6.34 -17.25 9.09
N THR A 52 -5.75 -17.37 7.92
CA THR A 52 -4.37 -16.91 7.64
C THR A 52 -4.39 -15.44 7.23
N LEU A 53 -3.64 -14.61 7.95
CA LEU A 53 -3.33 -13.23 7.57
C LEU A 53 -2.07 -13.23 6.71
N ARG A 54 -2.06 -12.38 5.68
CA ARG A 54 -0.89 -12.09 4.86
C ARG A 54 -0.79 -10.58 4.60
N SER A 55 0.39 -10.03 4.70
CA SER A 55 0.74 -8.68 4.24
C SER A 55 1.95 -8.77 3.33
N LYS A 56 2.01 -7.89 2.32
CA LYS A 56 3.09 -7.91 1.33
C LYS A 56 3.64 -6.50 1.11
N PRO A 57 4.49 -6.02 2.04
CA PRO A 57 5.13 -4.72 1.90
C PRO A 57 6.10 -4.71 0.71
N MET A 58 6.21 -3.53 0.10
CA MET A 58 7.13 -3.29 -1.01
C MET A 58 7.99 -2.05 -0.73
N LYS A 59 9.30 -2.18 -0.93
CA LYS A 59 10.27 -1.09 -0.90
C LYS A 59 11.36 -1.36 -1.93
N GLY A 60 11.77 -0.30 -2.60
CA GLY A 60 12.70 -0.42 -3.72
C GLY A 60 11.98 -0.69 -5.04
N THR A 61 12.14 0.24 -5.98
CA THR A 61 11.52 0.18 -7.30
C THR A 61 12.52 0.66 -8.34
N VAL A 62 12.66 -0.11 -9.41
CA VAL A 62 13.39 0.27 -10.63
C VAL A 62 12.45 0.17 -11.82
N LEU A 63 12.63 1.04 -12.81
CA LEU A 63 11.88 0.93 -14.06
C LEU A 63 12.24 -0.40 -14.75
N TYR A 64 11.22 -1.09 -15.26
CA TYR A 64 11.45 -2.28 -16.04
C TYR A 64 12.02 -1.91 -17.41
N ARG A 65 13.19 -2.47 -17.75
CA ARG A 65 13.86 -2.33 -19.04
C ARG A 65 14.20 -3.74 -19.53
N LYS A 66 13.50 -4.19 -20.57
CA LYS A 66 13.61 -5.55 -21.07
C LYS A 66 15.07 -5.99 -21.34
N GLU A 67 15.87 -5.07 -21.87
CA GLU A 67 17.28 -5.33 -22.22
C GLU A 67 18.21 -5.35 -21.01
N HIS A 68 17.80 -4.78 -19.88
CA HIS A 68 18.56 -4.67 -18.63
C HIS A 68 17.93 -5.40 -17.46
N GLU A 69 16.95 -6.26 -17.70
CA GLU A 69 16.16 -6.89 -16.63
C GLU A 69 17.03 -7.57 -15.57
N GLN A 70 18.03 -8.36 -16.00
CA GLN A 70 18.90 -9.09 -15.07
C GLN A 70 19.80 -8.14 -14.26
N GLU A 71 20.32 -7.11 -14.89
CA GLU A 71 21.14 -6.07 -14.24
C GLU A 71 20.31 -5.29 -13.21
N ASP A 72 19.11 -4.86 -13.58
CA ASP A 72 18.19 -4.13 -12.73
C ASP A 72 17.72 -4.97 -11.53
N LYS A 73 17.46 -6.27 -11.73
CA LYS A 73 17.17 -7.23 -10.65
C LYS A 73 18.35 -7.39 -9.70
N ALA A 74 19.56 -7.60 -10.25
CA ALA A 74 20.76 -7.76 -9.45
C ALA A 74 21.10 -6.50 -8.66
N PHE A 75 20.96 -5.32 -9.28
CA PHE A 75 21.11 -4.04 -8.62
C PHE A 75 20.15 -3.90 -7.42
N LEU A 76 18.86 -4.12 -7.65
CA LEU A 76 17.85 -3.99 -6.61
C LEU A 76 18.04 -5.02 -5.48
N ALA A 77 18.41 -6.25 -5.83
CA ALA A 77 18.67 -7.32 -4.85
C ALA A 77 19.86 -7.02 -3.93
N GLN A 78 20.84 -6.25 -4.40
CA GLN A 78 22.05 -5.90 -3.64
C GLN A 78 21.97 -4.53 -2.94
N ASP A 79 20.93 -3.75 -3.22
CA ASP A 79 20.79 -2.39 -2.66
C ASP A 79 20.51 -2.42 -1.16
N LYS A 80 21.53 -2.14 -0.38
CA LYS A 80 21.48 -2.14 1.10
C LYS A 80 20.48 -1.14 1.66
N LYS A 81 20.27 0.00 1.00
CA LYS A 81 19.28 0.99 1.42
C LYS A 81 17.87 0.40 1.31
N ASN A 82 17.51 -0.12 0.15
CA ASN A 82 16.18 -0.71 -0.07
C ASN A 82 15.97 -1.95 0.81
N GLN A 83 16.98 -2.80 1.02
CA GLN A 83 16.91 -3.91 1.96
C GLN A 83 16.62 -3.43 3.39
N SER A 84 17.32 -2.39 3.87
CA SER A 84 17.14 -1.85 5.22
C SER A 84 15.75 -1.23 5.41
N GLU A 85 15.27 -0.47 4.43
CA GLU A 85 13.92 0.09 4.45
C GLU A 85 12.85 -1.01 4.44
N ASN A 86 13.02 -2.04 3.61
CA ASN A 86 12.10 -3.17 3.53
C ASN A 86 12.06 -3.95 4.86
N LEU A 87 13.25 -4.26 5.43
CA LEU A 87 13.36 -4.95 6.71
C LEU A 87 12.67 -4.20 7.85
N MET A 88 12.85 -2.88 7.91
CA MET A 88 12.20 -2.04 8.91
C MET A 88 10.66 -2.14 8.81
N ILE A 89 10.12 -2.12 7.60
CA ILE A 89 8.66 -2.25 7.40
C ILE A 89 8.19 -3.67 7.75
N VAL A 90 8.95 -4.70 7.39
CA VAL A 90 8.65 -6.09 7.77
C VAL A 90 8.56 -6.23 9.28
N ASP A 91 9.51 -5.67 10.04
CA ASP A 91 9.50 -5.71 11.50
C ASP A 91 8.30 -4.97 12.11
N MET A 92 7.93 -3.83 11.54
CA MET A 92 6.72 -3.10 11.98
C MET A 92 5.46 -3.92 11.72
N ILE A 93 5.34 -4.57 10.56
CA ILE A 93 4.19 -5.42 10.23
C ILE A 93 4.14 -6.66 11.13
N ARG A 94 5.29 -7.30 11.39
CA ARG A 94 5.38 -8.41 12.36
C ARG A 94 4.86 -7.99 13.74
N ASN A 95 5.30 -6.83 14.23
CA ASN A 95 4.84 -6.28 15.50
C ASN A 95 3.32 -6.01 15.50
N ASP A 96 2.78 -5.43 14.43
CA ASP A 96 1.35 -5.18 14.32
C ASP A 96 0.53 -6.47 14.22
N MET A 97 0.97 -7.43 13.41
CA MET A 97 0.31 -8.74 13.30
C MET A 97 0.35 -9.53 14.62
N ALA A 98 1.44 -9.43 15.38
CA ALA A 98 1.57 -10.11 16.69
C ALA A 98 0.46 -9.73 17.68
N LYS A 99 -0.14 -8.54 17.54
CA LYS A 99 -1.26 -8.08 18.40
C LYS A 99 -2.56 -8.87 18.18
N VAL A 100 -2.71 -9.50 17.02
CA VAL A 100 -3.94 -10.21 16.61
C VAL A 100 -3.67 -11.66 16.21
N ALA A 101 -2.43 -12.08 16.15
CA ALA A 101 -2.01 -13.42 15.76
C ALA A 101 -2.12 -14.41 16.91
N GLN A 102 -2.25 -15.68 16.58
CA GLN A 102 -1.97 -16.76 17.50
C GLN A 102 -0.49 -16.73 17.91
N THR A 103 -0.19 -16.95 19.17
CA THR A 103 1.18 -16.90 19.68
C THR A 103 2.09 -17.86 18.89
N GLY A 104 3.22 -17.34 18.42
CA GLY A 104 4.21 -18.10 17.66
C GLY A 104 3.90 -18.34 16.19
N SER A 105 2.78 -17.80 15.64
CA SER A 105 2.36 -18.01 14.25
C SER A 105 2.84 -16.92 13.26
N VAL A 106 3.49 -15.87 13.76
CA VAL A 106 3.99 -14.80 12.87
C VAL A 106 5.27 -15.26 12.18
N GLU A 107 5.24 -15.34 10.86
CA GLU A 107 6.35 -15.81 10.03
C GLU A 107 6.67 -14.82 8.91
N VAL A 108 7.87 -14.91 8.37
CA VAL A 108 8.32 -14.19 7.18
C VAL A 108 8.75 -15.21 6.12
N PRO A 109 7.81 -15.82 5.39
CA PRO A 109 8.12 -16.88 4.44
C PRO A 109 8.93 -16.37 3.25
N ALA A 110 8.93 -15.06 2.99
CA ALA A 110 9.69 -14.46 1.91
C ALA A 110 10.24 -13.10 2.33
N LEU A 111 11.53 -12.88 2.14
CA LEU A 111 12.24 -11.64 2.44
C LEU A 111 13.04 -11.20 1.21
N PHE A 112 12.93 -9.91 0.83
CA PHE A 112 13.66 -9.29 -0.28
C PHE A 112 13.47 -9.98 -1.64
N GLN A 113 12.27 -10.49 -1.92
CA GLN A 113 11.96 -11.05 -3.23
C GLN A 113 11.95 -9.95 -4.30
N ILE A 114 12.56 -10.24 -5.44
CA ILE A 114 12.55 -9.33 -6.58
C ILE A 114 11.47 -9.80 -7.56
N GLU A 115 10.47 -8.96 -7.75
CA GLU A 115 9.31 -9.24 -8.61
C GLU A 115 9.29 -8.29 -9.81
N THR A 116 9.03 -8.85 -10.98
CA THR A 116 8.88 -8.08 -12.23
C THR A 116 7.41 -7.82 -12.50
N TYR A 117 7.07 -6.55 -12.65
CA TYR A 117 5.78 -6.07 -13.10
C TYR A 117 5.92 -5.46 -14.50
N PRO A 118 4.83 -5.20 -15.24
CA PRO A 118 4.90 -4.72 -16.62
C PRO A 118 5.73 -3.44 -16.81
N THR A 119 5.77 -2.57 -15.81
CA THR A 119 6.45 -1.26 -15.89
C THR A 119 7.60 -1.09 -14.91
N VAL A 120 7.69 -1.95 -13.90
CA VAL A 120 8.67 -1.82 -12.81
C VAL A 120 9.14 -3.16 -12.29
N ILE A 121 10.32 -3.18 -11.69
CA ILE A 121 10.84 -4.27 -10.87
C ILE A 121 10.78 -3.78 -9.41
N GLN A 122 10.28 -4.58 -8.50
CA GLN A 122 10.10 -4.21 -7.09
C GLN A 122 10.68 -5.25 -6.14
N MET A 123 11.18 -4.77 -5.00
CA MET A 123 11.55 -5.61 -3.88
C MET A 123 10.36 -5.76 -2.93
N THR A 124 9.89 -6.97 -2.72
CA THR A 124 8.77 -7.29 -1.84
C THR A 124 9.21 -8.24 -0.73
N SER A 125 8.46 -8.24 0.36
CA SER A 125 8.56 -9.27 1.40
C SER A 125 7.16 -9.73 1.77
N THR A 126 7.05 -10.91 2.39
CA THR A 126 5.75 -11.44 2.82
C THR A 126 5.80 -11.74 4.30
N VAL A 127 4.81 -11.27 5.04
CA VAL A 127 4.58 -11.59 6.44
C VAL A 127 3.26 -12.32 6.56
N THR A 128 3.24 -13.43 7.27
CA THR A 128 2.04 -14.23 7.51
C THR A 128 1.80 -14.45 9.00
N ALA A 129 0.55 -14.71 9.38
CA ALA A 129 0.17 -15.08 10.73
C ALA A 129 -1.16 -15.85 10.73
N LEU A 130 -1.42 -16.66 11.73
CA LEU A 130 -2.73 -17.25 11.98
C LEU A 130 -3.52 -16.34 12.92
N SER A 131 -4.80 -16.07 12.61
CA SER A 131 -5.65 -15.23 13.45
C SER A 131 -7.11 -15.68 13.41
N THR A 132 -7.70 -15.78 14.58
CA THR A 132 -9.14 -16.01 14.78
C THR A 132 -9.90 -14.70 14.98
N LYS A 133 -9.21 -13.56 14.97
CA LYS A 133 -9.80 -12.24 15.19
C LYS A 133 -10.72 -11.83 14.04
N THR A 134 -11.70 -11.00 14.35
CA THR A 134 -12.59 -10.38 13.37
C THR A 134 -11.82 -9.40 12.49
N ASN A 135 -12.33 -9.10 11.30
CA ASN A 135 -11.74 -8.08 10.42
C ASN A 135 -11.67 -6.69 11.07
N ALA A 136 -12.65 -6.35 11.92
CA ALA A 136 -12.64 -5.08 12.67
C ALA A 136 -11.49 -5.01 13.68
N GLU A 137 -11.24 -6.09 14.44
CA GLU A 137 -10.11 -6.17 15.37
C GLU A 137 -8.77 -6.11 14.65
N ILE A 138 -8.66 -6.78 13.50
CA ILE A 138 -7.46 -6.78 12.66
C ILE A 138 -7.20 -5.36 12.12
N LEU A 139 -8.20 -4.72 11.52
CA LEU A 139 -8.10 -3.33 11.06
C LEU A 139 -7.67 -2.40 12.18
N LYS A 140 -8.29 -2.49 13.36
CA LYS A 140 -7.95 -1.66 14.52
C LYS A 140 -6.50 -1.84 14.97
N ALA A 141 -5.94 -3.04 14.88
CA ALA A 141 -4.58 -3.34 15.31
C ALA A 141 -3.51 -2.94 14.28
N LEU A 142 -3.80 -3.13 12.99
CA LEU A 142 -2.84 -2.92 11.91
C LEU A 142 -2.86 -1.49 11.36
N PHE A 143 -4.02 -0.82 11.38
CA PHE A 143 -4.19 0.51 10.78
C PHE A 143 -3.54 1.62 11.62
N PRO A 144 -2.94 2.62 10.97
CA PRO A 144 -2.63 2.70 9.54
C PRO A 144 -1.47 1.77 9.15
N CYS A 145 -1.33 1.48 7.84
CA CYS A 145 -0.28 0.61 7.32
C CYS A 145 1.12 1.14 7.71
N ALA A 146 2.01 0.23 8.07
CA ALA A 146 3.38 0.56 8.47
C ALA A 146 4.16 1.27 7.35
N SER A 147 3.97 0.87 6.09
CA SER A 147 4.72 1.36 4.92
C SER A 147 4.49 2.85 4.61
N ILE A 148 3.34 3.41 5.09
CA ILE A 148 2.94 4.81 4.83
C ILE A 148 3.01 5.69 6.08
N THR A 149 3.55 5.17 7.18
CA THR A 149 3.74 5.89 8.44
C THR A 149 5.24 6.08 8.73
N GLY A 150 5.81 5.27 9.55
CA GLY A 150 7.23 5.31 9.93
C GLY A 150 7.48 4.58 11.24
N ALA A 151 8.74 4.44 11.62
CA ALA A 151 9.18 3.78 12.84
C ALA A 151 9.75 4.82 13.83
N PRO A 152 9.28 4.87 15.09
CA PRO A 152 8.12 4.19 15.68
C PRO A 152 6.78 4.75 15.17
N LYS A 153 5.80 3.88 14.92
CA LYS A 153 4.54 4.24 14.22
C LYS A 153 3.80 5.42 14.89
N ILE A 154 3.54 5.35 16.19
CA ILE A 154 2.78 6.40 16.92
C ILE A 154 3.51 7.74 16.79
N ARG A 155 4.81 7.78 17.06
CA ARG A 155 5.58 9.01 16.99
C ARG A 155 5.61 9.61 15.58
N SER A 156 5.76 8.77 14.56
CA SER A 156 5.72 9.22 13.16
C SER A 156 4.36 9.80 12.80
N MET A 157 3.26 9.20 13.27
CA MET A 157 1.91 9.74 13.05
C MET A 157 1.70 11.11 13.74
N GLU A 158 2.21 11.30 14.96
CA GLU A 158 2.18 12.60 15.64
C GLU A 158 2.93 13.68 14.84
N ILE A 159 4.11 13.35 14.34
CA ILE A 159 4.92 14.26 13.53
C ILE A 159 4.20 14.59 12.21
N ILE A 160 3.68 13.59 11.50
CA ILE A 160 2.90 13.78 10.28
C ILE A 160 1.73 14.73 10.54
N LYS A 161 0.98 14.50 11.63
CA LYS A 161 -0.15 15.35 12.01
C LYS A 161 0.27 16.80 12.32
N SER A 162 1.48 17.00 12.84
CA SER A 162 1.98 18.36 13.16
C SER A 162 2.54 19.11 11.95
N LEU A 163 2.92 18.40 10.90
CA LEU A 163 3.59 18.98 9.72
C LEU A 163 2.66 19.11 8.50
N GLU A 164 1.65 18.27 8.39
CA GLU A 164 0.70 18.34 7.27
C GLU A 164 -0.47 19.27 7.59
N ASP A 165 -0.74 20.22 6.70
CA ASP A 165 -1.77 21.26 6.89
C ASP A 165 -3.20 20.70 6.88
N ALA A 166 -3.40 19.51 6.32
CA ALA A 166 -4.73 18.90 6.21
C ALA A 166 -4.69 17.38 6.41
N PRO A 167 -5.79 16.77 6.91
CA PRO A 167 -5.90 15.32 7.03
C PRO A 167 -5.74 14.63 5.66
N ARG A 168 -5.08 13.47 5.62
CA ARG A 168 -4.82 12.72 4.37
C ARG A 168 -6.07 12.15 3.71
N GLY A 169 -7.18 12.03 4.45
CA GLY A 169 -8.43 11.47 3.95
C GLY A 169 -8.26 10.02 3.53
N ILE A 170 -8.68 9.68 2.31
CA ILE A 170 -8.57 8.33 1.75
C ILE A 170 -7.11 8.01 1.38
N TYR A 171 -6.35 9.01 0.95
CA TYR A 171 -4.92 8.83 0.62
C TYR A 171 -4.16 8.26 1.82
N THR A 172 -3.39 7.21 1.60
CA THR A 172 -2.71 6.41 2.64
C THR A 172 -3.63 5.68 3.63
N GLY A 173 -4.92 5.65 3.37
CA GLY A 173 -5.88 4.81 4.07
C GLY A 173 -5.88 3.38 3.53
N THR A 174 -7.04 2.76 3.55
CA THR A 174 -7.23 1.40 3.02
C THR A 174 -8.57 1.25 2.35
N ILE A 175 -8.62 0.47 1.28
CA ILE A 175 -9.84 0.10 0.57
C ILE A 175 -9.82 -1.41 0.40
N GLY A 176 -10.97 -2.05 0.58
CA GLY A 176 -11.03 -3.49 0.47
C GLY A 176 -12.45 -4.03 0.51
N HIS A 177 -12.55 -5.35 0.60
CA HIS A 177 -13.81 -6.05 0.75
C HIS A 177 -13.71 -7.16 1.81
N ILE A 178 -14.85 -7.49 2.38
CA ILE A 178 -15.03 -8.62 3.29
C ILE A 178 -16.09 -9.53 2.67
N LYS A 179 -15.75 -10.80 2.50
CA LYS A 179 -16.66 -11.82 2.00
C LYS A 179 -17.56 -12.34 3.12
N PRO A 180 -18.72 -12.95 2.80
CA PRO A 180 -19.63 -13.52 3.81
C PRO A 180 -19.00 -14.58 4.71
N ASN A 181 -17.99 -15.32 4.24
CA ASN A 181 -17.25 -16.32 5.02
C ASN A 181 -16.20 -15.69 5.96
N GLY A 182 -16.06 -14.35 5.97
CA GLY A 182 -15.09 -13.63 6.77
C GLY A 182 -13.71 -13.43 6.13
N ASP A 183 -13.46 -14.02 4.97
CA ASP A 183 -12.25 -13.70 4.19
C ASP A 183 -12.28 -12.24 3.74
N SER A 184 -11.13 -11.63 3.63
CA SER A 184 -11.04 -10.21 3.30
C SER A 184 -9.75 -9.87 2.57
N LEU A 185 -9.79 -8.79 1.82
CA LEU A 185 -8.62 -8.22 1.16
C LEU A 185 -8.70 -6.70 1.25
N PHE A 186 -7.60 -6.07 1.67
CA PHE A 186 -7.46 -4.63 1.83
C PHE A 186 -6.14 -4.16 1.23
N ASN A 187 -6.19 -3.13 0.40
CA ASN A 187 -5.00 -2.47 -0.14
C ASN A 187 -4.54 -1.29 0.74
N VAL A 188 -3.36 -0.78 0.47
CA VAL A 188 -2.95 0.56 0.92
C VAL A 188 -3.47 1.57 -0.12
N ALA A 189 -4.28 2.55 0.28
CA ALA A 189 -4.89 3.51 -0.64
C ALA A 189 -3.88 4.56 -1.14
N ILE A 190 -2.91 4.11 -1.91
CA ILE A 190 -1.99 4.90 -2.73
C ILE A 190 -2.32 4.72 -4.21
N ARG A 191 -1.86 5.59 -5.09
CA ARG A 191 -2.28 5.63 -6.51
C ARG A 191 -3.80 5.64 -6.63
N THR A 192 -4.46 6.44 -5.79
CA THR A 192 -5.90 6.47 -5.61
C THR A 192 -6.42 7.86 -5.94
N ALA A 193 -7.35 7.92 -6.90
CA ALA A 193 -8.03 9.13 -7.30
C ALA A 193 -9.43 9.19 -6.67
N ILE A 194 -9.82 10.37 -6.20
CA ILE A 194 -11.15 10.64 -5.67
C ILE A 194 -11.82 11.65 -6.62
N PHE A 195 -12.96 11.28 -7.17
CA PHE A 195 -13.74 12.10 -8.08
C PHE A 195 -14.96 12.66 -7.35
N GLU A 196 -15.00 13.94 -7.11
CA GLU A 196 -16.21 14.65 -6.63
C GLU A 196 -17.11 14.96 -7.83
N LYS A 197 -18.30 14.37 -7.87
CA LYS A 197 -19.16 14.43 -9.04
C LYS A 197 -19.82 15.80 -9.23
N LYS A 198 -20.23 16.44 -8.14
CA LYS A 198 -20.98 17.71 -8.17
C LYS A 198 -20.18 18.84 -8.85
N ASN A 199 -18.93 19.03 -8.44
CA ASN A 199 -18.07 20.11 -8.94
C ASN A 199 -17.08 19.65 -10.03
N LYS A 200 -17.15 18.36 -10.43
CA LYS A 200 -16.23 17.75 -11.38
C LYS A 200 -14.75 17.92 -10.99
N LEU A 201 -14.47 17.74 -9.71
CA LEU A 201 -13.11 17.80 -9.16
C LEU A 201 -12.53 16.40 -8.95
N ILE A 202 -11.24 16.26 -9.25
CA ILE A 202 -10.45 15.09 -8.91
C ILE A 202 -9.40 15.50 -7.87
N GLU A 203 -9.26 14.68 -6.83
CA GLU A 203 -8.17 14.76 -5.86
C GLU A 203 -7.27 13.53 -6.03
N TYR A 204 -5.95 13.75 -5.96
CA TYR A 204 -4.95 12.70 -6.01
C TYR A 204 -3.83 12.99 -5.02
N GLY A 205 -3.55 12.03 -4.12
CA GLY A 205 -2.45 12.12 -3.17
C GLY A 205 -1.20 11.44 -3.69
N ALA A 206 -0.04 12.09 -3.51
CA ALA A 206 1.28 11.51 -3.78
C ALA A 206 2.26 11.87 -2.68
N GLY A 207 3.21 10.97 -2.41
CA GLY A 207 4.24 11.20 -1.41
C GLY A 207 5.33 10.13 -1.48
N GLY A 208 6.41 10.37 -0.75
CA GLY A 208 7.55 9.47 -0.64
C GLY A 208 7.96 9.25 0.82
N GLY A 209 8.76 8.22 1.06
CA GLY A 209 9.38 7.99 2.35
C GLY A 209 10.53 8.99 2.60
N ILE A 210 10.61 9.51 3.82
CA ILE A 210 11.72 10.33 4.27
C ILE A 210 12.58 9.46 5.17
N VAL A 211 13.86 9.33 4.83
CA VAL A 211 14.86 8.57 5.57
C VAL A 211 16.08 9.44 5.81
N TRP A 212 16.98 9.04 6.72
CA TRP A 212 18.15 9.83 7.08
C TRP A 212 18.95 10.39 5.88
N PRO A 213 19.22 9.62 4.82
CA PRO A 213 19.94 10.14 3.65
C PRO A 213 19.06 10.93 2.65
N SER A 214 17.80 11.23 2.98
CA SER A 214 16.96 12.07 2.12
C SER A 214 17.47 13.50 2.09
N VAL A 215 17.56 14.08 0.89
CA VAL A 215 17.95 15.47 0.66
C VAL A 215 16.74 16.21 0.10
N SER A 216 16.45 17.39 0.66
CA SER A 216 15.41 18.27 0.10
C SER A 216 15.92 18.83 -1.25
N SER A 217 15.15 18.65 -2.31
CA SER A 217 15.40 19.31 -3.61
C SER A 217 14.71 20.65 -3.67
#